data_a79038480a0709930b677cd45db7e3ba
#
_entry.id   a79038480a0709930b677cd45db7e3ba
#
_cell.length_a   1.000
_cell.length_b   1.000
_cell.length_c   1.000
_cell.angle_alpha   90.00
_cell.angle_beta   90.00
_cell.angle_gamma   90.00
#
_symmetry.space_group_name_H-M   'P 1'
#
loop_
_entity.id
_entity.type
_entity.pdbx_description
1 polymer ?
#
loop_
_entity_poly.entity_id
_entity_poly.type
_entity_poly.pdbx_seq_one_letter_code
_entity_poly.pdbx_strand_id
1 'polypeptide(L)'
;MKFRLYVVVSVLLFAGLGLALWAQDGNKGPEQKESVYAELARVPEKERQKTNPLAKDAEAVAAGEVLFEEHCEECHGNRGMGGKKAPSLRAPEVQNATPGAIFWILTNGVVRKKMPVWSKLPEPQRWQLVSYIKSLGIAEAASEDASRKP
;
A
#
# COMPACT_ATOMS: atom_id res chain seq x y z
N MET A 1 -55.58 -45.46 8.71
CA MET A 1 -54.79 -44.54 9.57
C MET A 1 -53.33 -44.41 9.17
N LYS A 2 -52.68 -45.32 8.49
CA LYS A 2 -51.25 -45.25 8.12
C LYS A 2 -50.95 -44.30 6.94
N PHE A 3 -51.90 -44.10 6.03
CA PHE A 3 -51.69 -43.24 4.85
C PHE A 3 -51.63 -41.73 5.18
N ARG A 4 -52.35 -41.27 6.20
CA ARG A 4 -52.36 -39.87 6.64
C ARG A 4 -51.03 -39.47 7.34
N LEU A 5 -50.33 -40.42 7.93
CA LEU A 5 -49.07 -40.18 8.62
C LEU A 5 -47.92 -39.90 7.62
N TYR A 6 -47.91 -40.61 6.48
CA TYR A 6 -46.87 -40.42 5.47
C TYR A 6 -46.97 -39.07 4.76
N VAL A 7 -48.17 -38.55 4.56
CA VAL A 7 -48.39 -37.23 3.92
C VAL A 7 -47.88 -36.10 4.83
N VAL A 8 -48.12 -36.20 6.14
CA VAL A 8 -47.68 -35.18 7.10
C VAL A 8 -46.17 -35.18 7.25
N VAL A 9 -45.52 -36.36 7.26
CA VAL A 9 -44.06 -36.47 7.36
C VAL A 9 -43.38 -35.98 6.07
N SER A 10 -43.97 -36.25 4.90
CA SER A 10 -43.40 -35.75 3.62
C SER A 10 -43.50 -34.23 3.50
N VAL A 11 -44.59 -33.61 3.98
CA VAL A 11 -44.77 -32.15 3.93
C VAL A 11 -43.76 -31.44 4.89
N LEU A 12 -43.47 -32.03 6.05
CA LEU A 12 -42.53 -31.47 7.01
C LEU A 12 -41.05 -31.59 6.53
N LEU A 13 -40.72 -32.64 5.77
CA LEU A 13 -39.38 -32.80 5.20
C LEU A 13 -39.10 -31.81 4.03
N PHE A 14 -40.14 -31.46 3.25
CA PHE A 14 -39.96 -30.43 2.19
C PHE A 14 -39.96 -29.01 2.72
N ALA A 15 -40.60 -28.72 3.84
CA ALA A 15 -40.60 -27.40 4.47
C ALA A 15 -39.22 -27.07 5.13
N GLY A 16 -38.48 -28.09 5.57
CA GLY A 16 -37.14 -27.91 6.17
C GLY A 16 -36.03 -27.64 5.16
N LEU A 17 -36.18 -28.09 3.92
CA LEU A 17 -35.13 -27.92 2.89
C LEU A 17 -35.20 -26.54 2.20
N GLY A 18 -36.32 -25.85 2.27
CA GLY A 18 -36.53 -24.53 1.65
C GLY A 18 -35.94 -23.35 2.43
N LEU A 19 -35.67 -23.51 3.73
CA LEU A 19 -35.16 -22.42 4.59
C LEU A 19 -33.65 -22.31 4.61
N ALA A 20 -32.93 -23.31 4.12
CA ALA A 20 -31.45 -23.30 4.12
C ALA A 20 -30.81 -22.60 2.92
N LEU A 21 -31.60 -22.27 1.89
CA LEU A 21 -31.10 -21.64 0.65
C LEU A 21 -31.16 -20.10 0.64
N TRP A 22 -31.72 -19.48 1.67
CA TRP A 22 -31.83 -18.01 1.76
C TRP A 22 -30.79 -17.34 2.65
N ALA A 23 -29.85 -18.10 3.23
CA ALA A 23 -28.87 -17.59 4.18
C ALA A 23 -27.46 -17.33 3.58
N GLN A 24 -27.29 -17.37 2.26
CA GLN A 24 -25.99 -17.17 1.60
C GLN A 24 -25.88 -15.89 0.78
N ASP A 25 -26.89 -15.01 0.85
CA ASP A 25 -26.81 -13.75 0.13
C ASP A 25 -26.78 -12.59 1.13
N GLY A 26 -25.61 -12.02 1.35
CA GLY A 26 -25.58 -10.76 2.06
C GLY A 26 -24.44 -10.51 3.05
N ASN A 27 -23.26 -11.14 2.94
CA ASN A 27 -22.10 -10.59 3.60
C ASN A 27 -21.08 -10.04 2.58
N LYS A 28 -21.51 -9.08 1.76
CA LYS A 28 -20.62 -8.03 1.31
C LYS A 28 -20.42 -7.13 2.53
N GLY A 29 -19.45 -7.45 3.33
CA GLY A 29 -18.91 -6.51 4.32
C GLY A 29 -18.63 -5.18 3.63
N PRO A 30 -18.63 -4.05 4.35
CA PRO A 30 -18.41 -2.73 3.75
C PRO A 30 -17.20 -2.83 2.84
N GLU A 31 -17.38 -2.47 1.57
CA GLU A 31 -16.32 -2.44 0.56
C GLU A 31 -15.20 -1.57 1.14
N GLN A 32 -14.21 -2.21 1.76
CA GLN A 32 -13.10 -1.52 2.38
C GLN A 32 -12.39 -0.80 1.25
N LYS A 33 -12.57 0.51 1.17
CA LYS A 33 -11.88 1.37 0.22
C LYS A 33 -10.40 1.05 0.32
N GLU A 34 -9.87 0.37 -0.70
CA GLU A 34 -8.50 -0.11 -0.71
C GLU A 34 -7.56 1.04 -0.38
N SER A 35 -6.72 0.87 0.64
CA SER A 35 -5.74 1.88 1.04
C SER A 35 -4.91 2.31 -0.17
N VAL A 36 -4.63 3.61 -0.25
CA VAL A 36 -3.76 4.15 -1.31
C VAL A 36 -2.36 3.52 -1.29
N TYR A 37 -1.97 2.93 -0.16
CA TYR A 37 -0.69 2.26 0.06
C TYR A 37 -0.74 0.74 -0.13
N ALA A 38 -1.88 0.17 -0.53
CA ALA A 38 -2.05 -1.29 -0.67
C ALA A 38 -1.02 -1.96 -1.60
N GLU A 39 -0.45 -1.20 -2.54
CA GLU A 39 0.58 -1.73 -3.44
C GLU A 39 1.85 -2.14 -2.70
N LEU A 40 2.22 -1.48 -1.61
CA LEU A 40 3.37 -1.87 -0.80
C LEU A 40 3.21 -3.29 -0.22
N ALA A 41 1.98 -3.68 0.13
CA ALA A 41 1.68 -5.03 0.61
C ALA A 41 1.77 -6.10 -0.50
N ARG A 42 1.62 -5.71 -1.76
CA ARG A 42 1.66 -6.61 -2.93
C ARG A 42 3.06 -6.85 -3.50
N VAL A 43 4.06 -6.14 -2.99
CA VAL A 43 5.44 -6.32 -3.45
C VAL A 43 5.90 -7.75 -3.14
N PRO A 44 6.48 -8.48 -4.10
CA PRO A 44 6.98 -9.84 -3.89
C PRO A 44 8.00 -9.88 -2.76
N GLU A 45 7.96 -10.93 -1.94
CA GLU A 45 8.84 -11.07 -0.77
C GLU A 45 10.32 -10.98 -1.13
N LYS A 46 10.75 -11.61 -2.23
CA LYS A 46 12.11 -11.53 -2.74
C LYS A 46 12.57 -10.08 -2.98
N GLU A 47 11.66 -9.22 -3.45
CA GLU A 47 11.96 -7.82 -3.73
C GLU A 47 12.03 -6.99 -2.45
N ARG A 48 11.18 -7.30 -1.47
CA ARG A 48 11.21 -6.63 -0.15
C ARG A 48 12.51 -6.85 0.61
N GLN A 49 13.15 -8.00 0.41
CA GLN A 49 14.41 -8.35 1.09
C GLN A 49 15.63 -7.62 0.51
N LYS A 50 15.48 -6.91 -0.61
CA LYS A 50 16.58 -6.12 -1.17
C LYS A 50 16.95 -4.98 -0.23
N THR A 51 18.23 -4.85 0.03
CA THR A 51 18.80 -3.74 0.83
C THR A 51 19.23 -2.60 -0.09
N ASN A 52 19.14 -1.38 0.39
CA ASN A 52 19.68 -0.23 -0.34
C ASN A 52 21.19 -0.16 -0.15
N PRO A 53 21.99 -0.29 -1.21
CA PRO A 53 23.45 -0.19 -1.11
C PRO A 53 23.94 1.20 -0.71
N LEU A 54 23.08 2.23 -0.85
CA LEU A 54 23.36 3.64 -0.55
C LEU A 54 22.70 4.12 0.75
N ALA A 55 22.25 3.21 1.63
CA ALA A 55 21.44 3.57 2.82
C ALA A 55 22.16 4.47 3.83
N LYS A 56 23.52 4.49 3.83
CA LYS A 56 24.35 5.28 4.75
C LYS A 56 25.08 6.43 4.06
N ASP A 57 24.76 6.68 2.79
CA ASP A 57 25.41 7.67 1.97
C ASP A 57 24.60 8.98 1.97
N ALA A 58 25.16 10.02 2.62
CA ALA A 58 24.52 11.33 2.68
C ALA A 58 24.47 12.02 1.31
N GLU A 59 25.43 11.77 0.44
CA GLU A 59 25.44 12.33 -0.92
C GLU A 59 24.33 11.68 -1.75
N ALA A 60 24.06 10.40 -1.52
CA ALA A 60 22.94 9.71 -2.16
C ALA A 60 21.58 10.28 -1.73
N VAL A 61 21.43 10.75 -0.50
CA VAL A 61 20.21 11.44 -0.04
C VAL A 61 20.04 12.76 -0.78
N ALA A 62 21.11 13.58 -0.86
CA ALA A 62 21.08 14.86 -1.56
C ALA A 62 20.80 14.69 -3.06
N ALA A 63 21.45 13.73 -3.71
CA ALA A 63 21.18 13.41 -5.11
C ALA A 63 19.75 12.90 -5.32
N GLY A 64 19.23 12.11 -4.38
CA GLY A 64 17.84 11.64 -4.39
C GLY A 64 16.81 12.76 -4.23
N GLU A 65 17.15 13.82 -3.46
CA GLU A 65 16.30 15.01 -3.34
C GLU A 65 16.15 15.72 -4.69
N VAL A 66 17.26 15.97 -5.40
CA VAL A 66 17.22 16.59 -6.73
C VAL A 66 16.37 15.76 -7.71
N LEU A 67 16.57 14.45 -7.75
CA LEU A 67 15.78 13.54 -8.59
C LEU A 67 14.29 13.55 -8.21
N PHE A 68 13.99 13.69 -6.93
CA PHE A 68 12.63 13.77 -6.44
C PHE A 68 11.93 15.05 -6.89
N GLU A 69 12.60 16.21 -6.75
CA GLU A 69 12.09 17.49 -7.22
C GLU A 69 11.79 17.47 -8.72
N GLU A 70 12.70 16.89 -9.52
CA GLU A 70 12.57 16.83 -10.97
C GLU A 70 11.44 15.89 -11.44
N HIS A 71 11.23 14.75 -10.76
CA HIS A 71 10.40 13.68 -11.31
C HIS A 71 9.16 13.33 -10.47
N CYS A 72 9.12 13.71 -9.20
CA CYS A 72 8.12 13.19 -8.26
C CYS A 72 7.28 14.27 -7.58
N GLU A 73 7.86 15.46 -7.34
CA GLU A 73 7.25 16.53 -6.54
C GLU A 73 5.93 17.00 -7.11
N GLU A 74 5.80 17.08 -8.43
CA GLU A 74 4.55 17.52 -9.07
C GLU A 74 3.32 16.73 -8.62
N CYS A 75 3.50 15.46 -8.35
CA CYS A 75 2.43 14.57 -7.90
C CYS A 75 2.41 14.39 -6.38
N HIS A 76 3.59 14.12 -5.77
CA HIS A 76 3.71 13.79 -4.36
C HIS A 76 3.83 15.01 -3.44
N GLY A 77 3.84 16.21 -4.00
CA GLY A 77 3.94 17.46 -3.27
C GLY A 77 5.34 17.74 -2.76
N ASN A 78 5.56 18.99 -2.33
CA ASN A 78 6.83 19.44 -1.80
C ASN A 78 7.29 18.49 -0.68
N ARG A 79 8.54 18.01 -0.78
CA ARG A 79 9.15 17.08 0.17
C ARG A 79 8.26 15.87 0.49
N GLY A 80 7.48 15.39 -0.47
CA GLY A 80 6.68 14.18 -0.34
C GLY A 80 5.49 14.26 0.61
N MET A 81 4.99 15.45 0.92
CA MET A 81 3.83 15.62 1.82
C MET A 81 2.52 15.05 1.26
N GLY A 82 2.49 14.72 -0.02
CA GLY A 82 1.29 14.24 -0.68
C GLY A 82 0.36 15.37 -1.10
N GLY A 83 -0.74 15.00 -1.74
CA GLY A 83 -1.74 15.94 -2.21
C GLY A 83 -2.90 15.27 -2.91
N LYS A 84 -3.59 16.01 -3.78
CA LYS A 84 -4.74 15.50 -4.54
C LYS A 84 -4.35 14.45 -5.59
N LYS A 85 -3.11 14.50 -6.12
CA LYS A 85 -2.65 13.64 -7.21
C LYS A 85 -2.05 12.33 -6.70
N ALA A 86 -1.30 12.35 -5.59
CA ALA A 86 -0.61 11.19 -5.04
C ALA A 86 -0.55 11.24 -3.51
N PRO A 87 -0.40 10.07 -2.84
CA PRO A 87 -0.35 10.00 -1.39
C PRO A 87 0.95 10.56 -0.81
N SER A 88 0.93 10.86 0.51
CA SER A 88 2.11 11.27 1.25
C SER A 88 3.16 10.16 1.28
N LEU A 89 4.41 10.52 1.01
CA LEU A 89 5.56 9.62 1.17
C LEU A 89 6.12 9.63 2.60
N ARG A 90 5.64 10.53 3.45
CA ARG A 90 5.96 10.60 4.88
C ARG A 90 5.09 9.68 5.73
N ALA A 91 4.00 9.16 5.15
CA ALA A 91 3.06 8.29 5.86
C ALA A 91 3.77 7.05 6.43
N PRO A 92 3.32 6.57 7.62
CA PRO A 92 3.91 5.40 8.28
C PRO A 92 4.01 4.16 7.38
N GLU A 93 3.03 3.96 6.49
CA GLU A 93 3.04 2.84 5.54
C GLU A 93 4.25 2.86 4.60
N VAL A 94 4.68 4.04 4.17
CA VAL A 94 5.88 4.20 3.32
C VAL A 94 7.15 4.16 4.18
N GLN A 95 7.13 4.84 5.32
CA GLN A 95 8.30 4.92 6.18
C GLN A 95 8.65 3.57 6.84
N ASN A 96 7.66 2.72 7.11
CA ASN A 96 7.86 1.36 7.62
C ASN A 96 8.10 0.33 6.50
N ALA A 97 7.86 0.69 5.23
CA ALA A 97 8.16 -0.20 4.11
C ALA A 97 9.67 -0.45 3.99
N THR A 98 10.04 -1.65 3.56
CA THR A 98 11.46 -1.96 3.31
C THR A 98 11.99 -1.14 2.12
N PRO A 99 13.29 -0.82 2.09
CA PRO A 99 13.91 -0.15 0.96
C PRO A 99 13.65 -0.87 -0.37
N GLY A 100 13.71 -2.19 -0.37
CA GLY A 100 13.42 -3.02 -1.54
C GLY A 100 11.97 -2.89 -2.03
N ALA A 101 11.00 -2.74 -1.13
CA ALA A 101 9.61 -2.51 -1.50
C ALA A 101 9.43 -1.16 -2.23
N ILE A 102 10.04 -0.10 -1.70
CA ILE A 102 9.99 1.23 -2.33
C ILE A 102 10.69 1.19 -3.70
N PHE A 103 11.86 0.54 -3.77
CA PHE A 103 12.59 0.37 -5.02
C PHE A 103 11.78 -0.37 -6.08
N TRP A 104 11.06 -1.43 -5.69
CA TRP A 104 10.18 -2.18 -6.58
C TRP A 104 9.02 -1.31 -7.09
N ILE A 105 8.37 -0.52 -6.23
CA ILE A 105 7.32 0.43 -6.61
C ILE A 105 7.84 1.47 -7.61
N LEU A 106 9.03 2.04 -7.38
CA LEU A 106 9.65 2.96 -8.33
C LEU A 106 9.91 2.27 -9.69
N THR A 107 10.44 1.06 -9.64
CA THR A 107 10.80 0.31 -10.86
C THR A 107 9.58 -0.04 -11.71
N ASN A 108 8.47 -0.45 -11.10
CA ASN A 108 7.29 -0.98 -11.79
C ASN A 108 6.14 0.04 -11.90
N GLY A 109 6.21 1.13 -11.14
CA GLY A 109 5.13 2.10 -11.05
C GLY A 109 3.87 1.54 -10.38
N VAL A 110 2.84 2.34 -10.32
CA VAL A 110 1.47 1.94 -9.95
C VAL A 110 0.53 2.49 -11.02
N VAL A 111 0.61 1.91 -12.21
CA VAL A 111 -0.03 2.43 -13.43
C VAL A 111 -1.54 2.63 -13.25
N ARG A 112 -2.23 1.70 -12.55
CA ARG A 112 -3.67 1.83 -12.24
C ARG A 112 -4.00 3.04 -11.35
N LYS A 113 -3.02 3.60 -10.63
CA LYS A 113 -3.12 4.83 -9.83
C LYS A 113 -2.34 6.00 -10.45
N LYS A 114 -2.00 5.89 -11.73
CA LYS A 114 -1.30 6.91 -12.54
C LYS A 114 0.14 7.22 -12.10
N MET A 115 0.76 6.39 -11.26
CA MET A 115 2.18 6.48 -10.99
C MET A 115 2.96 5.81 -12.12
N PRO A 116 3.84 6.53 -12.83
CA PRO A 116 4.57 5.99 -13.97
C PRO A 116 5.64 4.98 -13.54
N VAL A 117 6.12 4.24 -14.53
CA VAL A 117 7.24 3.30 -14.41
C VAL A 117 8.56 4.06 -14.52
N TRP A 118 9.45 3.92 -13.53
CA TRP A 118 10.73 4.60 -13.49
C TRP A 118 11.93 3.68 -13.79
N SER A 119 11.69 2.52 -14.43
CA SER A 119 12.75 1.58 -14.81
C SER A 119 13.77 2.15 -15.82
N LYS A 120 13.44 3.27 -16.49
CA LYS A 120 14.36 3.98 -17.38
C LYS A 120 15.42 4.78 -16.62
N LEU A 121 15.16 5.17 -15.37
CA LEU A 121 16.21 5.74 -14.52
C LEU A 121 17.24 4.64 -14.20
N PRO A 122 18.53 4.95 -14.26
CA PRO A 122 19.59 4.04 -13.82
C PRO A 122 19.31 3.49 -12.41
N GLU A 123 19.72 2.25 -12.16
CA GLU A 123 19.50 1.62 -10.87
C GLU A 123 20.05 2.43 -9.68
N PRO A 124 21.28 3.01 -9.73
CA PRO A 124 21.78 3.86 -8.67
C PRO A 124 20.88 5.05 -8.37
N GLN A 125 20.33 5.71 -9.38
CA GLN A 125 19.42 6.85 -9.20
C GLN A 125 18.11 6.44 -8.51
N ARG A 126 17.58 5.27 -8.81
CA ARG A 126 16.41 4.74 -8.10
C ARG A 126 16.74 4.45 -6.63
N TRP A 127 17.94 3.97 -6.31
CA TRP A 127 18.39 3.80 -4.93
C TRP A 127 18.63 5.12 -4.20
N GLN A 128 19.10 6.16 -4.88
CA GLN A 128 19.18 7.53 -4.35
C GLN A 128 17.79 8.07 -3.99
N LEU A 129 16.80 7.89 -4.87
CA LEU A 129 15.39 8.21 -4.56
C LEU A 129 14.88 7.46 -3.31
N VAL A 130 15.20 6.17 -3.17
CA VAL A 130 14.85 5.40 -1.96
C VAL A 130 15.50 5.99 -0.72
N SER A 131 16.79 6.38 -0.78
CA SER A 131 17.50 7.02 0.33
C SER A 131 16.81 8.31 0.75
N TYR A 132 16.46 9.18 -0.20
CA TYR A 132 15.76 10.42 0.08
C TYR A 132 14.37 10.17 0.67
N ILE A 133 13.55 9.30 0.07
CA ILE A 133 12.20 8.98 0.59
C ILE A 133 12.27 8.49 2.04
N LYS A 134 13.24 7.64 2.36
CA LYS A 134 13.43 7.15 3.74
C LYS A 134 13.90 8.24 4.71
N SER A 135 14.64 9.23 4.24
CA SER A 135 15.10 10.36 5.07
C SER A 135 13.95 11.29 5.49
N LEU A 136 12.86 11.32 4.73
CA LEU A 136 11.70 12.16 5.04
C LEU A 136 11.05 11.82 6.38
N GLY A 137 11.03 10.54 6.77
CA GLY A 137 10.49 10.10 8.06
C GLY A 137 11.37 10.48 9.24
N ILE A 138 12.69 10.49 9.06
CA ILE A 138 13.64 10.88 10.09
C ILE A 138 13.51 12.38 10.39
N ALA A 139 13.36 13.20 9.36
CA ALA A 139 13.18 14.65 9.50
C ALA A 139 11.89 15.02 10.24
N GLU A 140 10.82 14.24 10.04
CA GLU A 140 9.54 14.44 10.74
C GLU A 140 9.64 14.10 12.23
N ALA A 141 10.21 12.95 12.56
CA ALA A 141 10.43 12.54 13.94
C ALA A 141 11.32 13.55 14.73
N ALA A 142 12.35 14.10 14.09
CA ALA A 142 13.20 15.12 14.69
C ALA A 142 12.47 16.45 14.95
N SER A 143 11.55 16.84 14.05
CA SER A 143 10.75 18.07 14.21
C SER A 143 9.69 17.92 15.32
N GLU A 144 9.09 16.75 15.46
CA GLU A 144 8.15 16.45 16.54
C GLU A 144 8.81 16.46 17.92
N ASP A 145 10.03 15.89 18.04
CA ASP A 145 10.79 15.89 19.29
C ASP A 145 11.19 17.30 19.69
N ALA A 146 11.64 18.14 18.73
CA ALA A 146 11.95 19.54 18.97
C ALA A 146 10.76 20.36 19.45
N SER A 147 9.55 20.06 18.97
CA SER A 147 8.31 20.76 19.36
C SER A 147 7.76 20.32 20.72
N ARG A 148 8.17 19.16 21.24
CA ARG A 148 7.76 18.61 22.55
C ARG A 148 8.67 19.02 23.70
N LYS A 149 9.82 19.64 23.41
CA LYS A 149 10.75 20.07 24.46
C LYS A 149 10.23 21.35 25.10
N PRO A 150 9.97 21.35 26.42
CA PRO A 150 9.47 22.50 27.18
C PRO A 150 10.47 23.66 27.24
#